data_f17790920c0ecdea2ebfd19cb3fb8445
#
_entry.id   f17790920c0ecdea2ebfd19cb3fb8445
#
_cell.length_a   1.000
_cell.length_b   1.000
_cell.length_c   1.000
_cell.angle_alpha   90.00
_cell.angle_beta   90.00
_cell.angle_gamma   90.00
#
_symmetry.space_group_name_H-M   'P 1'
#
loop_
_entity.id
_entity.type
_entity.pdbx_description
1 polymer ?
#
loop_
_entity_poly.entity_id
_entity_poly.type
_entity_poly.pdbx_seq_one_letter_code
_entity_poly.pdbx_strand_id
1 'polypeptide(L)'
;MIVLQAEDVRKALPMDESIAAMKRAFALFSDGRAQVPLRARVVVPAYEGESFFMPAFVDDTEDEALVVKTVSVFPRNVQQGLPILHAAVLVLEASTGRPTALLEGGTLTAIRTGAASGAATDLLASPDSTVAAIFGAGVQARTQLEAICTVRPIQTVRVYDCIPAKVEAFISEMAGTGPIPTDLRVAQSPQQAVAEADVICTATTSHTPVFADADLKTGVHINGWCWLVHARDARSTCRDRSARPRGSNLARSSARGGG
;
A
#
# COMPACT_ATOMS: atom_id res chain seq x y z
N MET A 1 22.70 19.21 -1.03
CA MET A 1 21.56 18.30 -0.81
C MET A 1 20.38 18.81 -1.63
N ILE A 2 19.82 17.98 -2.50
CA ILE A 2 18.59 18.31 -3.25
C ILE A 2 17.36 17.91 -2.42
N VAL A 3 16.22 18.59 -2.67
CA VAL A 3 14.94 18.26 -2.03
C VAL A 3 13.93 17.96 -3.13
N LEU A 4 13.37 16.77 -3.13
CA LEU A 4 12.39 16.30 -4.10
C LEU A 4 11.01 16.23 -3.44
N GLN A 5 10.08 17.02 -3.97
CA GLN A 5 8.67 17.00 -3.58
C GLN A 5 7.92 15.85 -4.26
N ALA A 6 6.65 15.65 -3.92
CA ALA A 6 5.84 14.54 -4.44
C ALA A 6 5.80 14.46 -5.97
N GLU A 7 5.73 15.63 -6.65
CA GLU A 7 5.70 15.69 -8.11
C GLU A 7 7.05 15.32 -8.73
N ASP A 8 8.15 15.76 -8.11
CA ASP A 8 9.51 15.42 -8.55
C ASP A 8 9.76 13.92 -8.41
N VAL A 9 9.33 13.32 -7.28
CA VAL A 9 9.42 11.89 -7.04
C VAL A 9 8.63 11.09 -8.07
N ARG A 10 7.41 11.54 -8.45
CA ARG A 10 6.61 10.88 -9.50
C ARG A 10 7.31 10.92 -10.86
N LYS A 11 7.91 12.08 -11.21
CA LYS A 11 8.62 12.22 -12.47
C LYS A 11 9.91 11.39 -12.54
N ALA A 12 10.59 11.26 -11.39
CA ALA A 12 11.85 10.52 -11.29
C ALA A 12 11.67 9.00 -11.22
N LEU A 13 10.45 8.51 -10.94
CA LEU A 13 10.15 7.09 -10.71
C LEU A 13 8.96 6.63 -11.56
N PRO A 14 9.11 6.50 -12.89
CA PRO A 14 8.12 5.84 -13.74
C PRO A 14 7.85 4.41 -13.25
N MET A 15 6.63 3.90 -13.43
CA MET A 15 6.22 2.64 -12.84
C MET A 15 7.01 1.44 -13.37
N ASP A 16 7.31 1.39 -14.65
CA ASP A 16 8.11 0.34 -15.29
C ASP A 16 9.55 0.27 -14.74
N GLU A 17 10.22 1.42 -14.60
CA GLU A 17 11.54 1.52 -13.99
C GLU A 17 11.48 1.17 -12.50
N SER A 18 10.44 1.59 -11.81
CA SER A 18 10.21 1.25 -10.39
C SER A 18 10.00 -0.25 -10.19
N ILE A 19 9.31 -0.93 -11.10
CA ILE A 19 9.13 -2.40 -11.09
C ILE A 19 10.49 -3.09 -11.29
N ALA A 20 11.29 -2.64 -12.25
CA ALA A 20 12.64 -3.18 -12.48
C ALA A 20 13.53 -2.99 -11.25
N ALA A 21 13.51 -1.80 -10.64
CA ALA A 21 14.25 -1.50 -9.41
C ALA A 21 13.81 -2.39 -8.24
N MET A 22 12.50 -2.66 -8.10
CA MET A 22 12.01 -3.56 -7.05
C MET A 22 12.45 -5.01 -7.26
N LYS A 23 12.44 -5.53 -8.49
CA LYS A 23 12.97 -6.87 -8.79
C LYS A 23 14.45 -6.97 -8.41
N ARG A 24 15.26 -5.96 -8.79
CA ARG A 24 16.68 -5.88 -8.42
C ARG A 24 16.88 -5.81 -6.91
N ALA A 25 16.12 -4.97 -6.20
CA ALA A 25 16.20 -4.84 -4.76
C ALA A 25 15.88 -6.15 -4.02
N PHE A 26 14.86 -6.90 -4.46
CA PHE A 26 14.55 -8.21 -3.89
C PHE A 26 15.63 -9.25 -4.18
N ALA A 27 16.24 -9.26 -5.36
CA ALA A 27 17.34 -10.14 -5.68
C ALA A 27 18.55 -9.85 -4.77
N LEU A 28 18.98 -8.59 -4.68
CA LEU A 28 20.10 -8.17 -3.81
C LEU A 28 19.83 -8.48 -2.33
N PHE A 29 18.59 -8.31 -1.87
CA PHE A 29 18.21 -8.68 -0.51
C PHE A 29 18.31 -10.18 -0.28
N SER A 30 17.87 -11.00 -1.23
CA SER A 30 17.93 -12.46 -1.16
C SER A 30 19.37 -12.98 -1.21
N ASP A 31 20.25 -12.29 -1.92
CA ASP A 31 21.68 -12.61 -2.04
C ASP A 31 22.51 -12.11 -0.83
N GLY A 32 21.86 -11.50 0.17
CA GLY A 32 22.53 -10.97 1.36
C GLY A 32 23.33 -9.69 1.12
N ARG A 33 23.14 -9.03 -0.02
CA ARG A 33 23.78 -7.77 -0.41
C ARG A 33 23.04 -6.52 0.05
N ALA A 34 22.01 -6.67 0.86
CA ALA A 34 21.29 -5.58 1.48
C ALA A 34 21.26 -5.71 3.01
N GLN A 35 21.66 -4.66 3.69
CA GLN A 35 21.54 -4.55 5.15
C GLN A 35 20.28 -3.75 5.47
N VAL A 36 19.25 -4.42 6.01
CA VAL A 36 17.98 -3.81 6.38
C VAL A 36 17.68 -4.17 7.83
N PRO A 37 18.22 -3.41 8.80
CA PRO A 37 17.98 -3.64 10.23
C PRO A 37 16.49 -3.53 10.58
N LEU A 38 16.11 -4.17 11.69
CA LEU A 38 14.77 -3.99 12.25
C LEU A 38 14.50 -2.50 12.50
N ARG A 39 13.35 -2.04 12.04
CA ARG A 39 12.93 -0.64 12.22
C ARG A 39 12.83 -0.26 13.70
N ALA A 40 13.40 0.88 14.06
CA ALA A 40 13.15 1.50 15.35
C ALA A 40 11.74 2.10 15.36
N ARG A 41 11.01 1.90 16.47
CA ARG A 41 9.64 2.41 16.65
C ARG A 41 9.63 3.34 17.86
N VAL A 42 9.07 4.54 17.65
CA VAL A 42 8.81 5.50 18.72
C VAL A 42 7.30 5.73 18.78
N VAL A 43 6.71 5.49 19.94
CA VAL A 43 5.29 5.71 20.19
C VAL A 43 5.09 7.08 20.82
N VAL A 44 4.09 7.82 20.38
CA VAL A 44 3.70 9.13 20.90
C VAL A 44 2.28 9.04 21.49
N PRO A 45 2.13 8.53 22.73
CA PRO A 45 0.82 8.14 23.28
C PRO A 45 -0.18 9.29 23.38
N ALA A 46 0.29 10.52 23.66
CA ALA A 46 -0.56 11.70 23.77
C ALA A 46 -1.39 11.99 22.50
N TYR A 47 -0.89 11.56 21.33
CA TYR A 47 -1.51 11.80 20.02
C TYR A 47 -1.95 10.51 19.34
N GLU A 48 -1.86 9.35 20.02
CA GLU A 48 -2.11 8.01 19.42
C GLU A 48 -1.26 7.78 18.17
N GLY A 49 -0.11 8.42 18.12
CA GLY A 49 0.80 8.40 16.99
C GLY A 49 1.98 7.48 17.19
N GLU A 50 2.61 7.10 16.08
CA GLU A 50 3.87 6.36 16.09
C GLU A 50 4.74 6.76 14.91
N SER A 51 6.06 6.67 15.11
CA SER A 51 7.05 6.93 14.06
C SER A 51 8.01 5.75 13.96
N PHE A 52 8.36 5.41 12.72
CA PHE A 52 9.31 4.35 12.40
C PHE A 52 10.52 4.94 11.70
N PHE A 53 11.71 4.44 12.06
CA PHE A 53 12.98 4.82 11.46
C PHE A 53 13.60 3.57 10.84
N MET A 54 13.84 3.62 9.55
CA MET A 54 14.20 2.47 8.73
C MET A 54 15.46 2.80 7.92
N PRO A 55 16.66 2.57 8.50
CA PRO A 55 17.89 2.64 7.74
C PRO A 55 18.01 1.43 6.81
N ALA A 56 18.67 1.61 5.67
CA ALA A 56 19.05 0.52 4.77
C ALA A 56 20.32 0.88 4.01
N PHE A 57 21.15 -0.13 3.77
CA PHE A 57 22.28 -0.09 2.86
C PHE A 57 22.15 -1.22 1.85
N VAL A 58 22.37 -0.90 0.58
CA VAL A 58 22.42 -1.87 -0.51
C VAL A 58 23.80 -1.80 -1.15
N ASP A 59 24.48 -2.92 -1.14
CA ASP A 59 25.76 -3.13 -1.85
C ASP A 59 25.45 -3.60 -3.27
N ASP A 60 25.33 -2.66 -4.18
CA ASP A 60 25.17 -2.95 -5.59
C ASP A 60 26.43 -2.52 -6.35
N THR A 61 26.89 -3.38 -7.26
CA THR A 61 28.12 -3.13 -8.06
C THR A 61 27.99 -1.92 -8.99
N GLU A 62 26.75 -1.54 -9.33
CA GLU A 62 26.48 -0.40 -10.21
C GLU A 62 26.13 0.86 -9.42
N ASP A 63 25.39 0.69 -8.29
CA ASP A 63 24.89 1.80 -7.50
C ASP A 63 24.73 1.40 -6.03
N GLU A 64 25.65 1.80 -5.18
CA GLU A 64 25.46 1.66 -3.72
C GLU A 64 24.41 2.65 -3.23
N ALA A 65 23.50 2.19 -2.37
CA ALA A 65 22.48 3.03 -1.77
C ALA A 65 22.51 2.98 -0.25
N LEU A 66 22.75 4.13 0.39
CA LEU A 66 22.62 4.29 1.84
C LEU A 66 21.48 5.27 2.12
N VAL A 67 20.44 4.81 2.83
CA VAL A 67 19.23 5.61 3.04
C VAL A 67 18.70 5.47 4.47
N VAL A 68 17.97 6.50 4.92
CA VAL A 68 17.13 6.44 6.11
C VAL A 68 15.74 6.92 5.76
N LYS A 69 14.74 6.03 5.88
CA LYS A 69 13.34 6.38 5.74
C LYS A 69 12.71 6.58 7.11
N THR A 70 12.00 7.70 7.27
CA THR A 70 11.13 7.94 8.41
C THR A 70 9.67 7.85 7.96
N VAL A 71 8.81 7.18 8.74
CA VAL A 71 7.36 7.12 8.51
C VAL A 71 6.65 7.36 9.82
N SER A 72 5.75 8.34 9.83
CA SER A 72 4.92 8.67 10.98
C SER A 72 3.45 8.38 10.66
N VAL A 73 2.76 7.69 11.55
CA VAL A 73 1.34 7.34 11.42
C VAL A 73 0.59 7.96 12.58
N PHE A 74 -0.25 8.95 12.29
CA PHE A 74 -1.03 9.71 13.26
C PHE A 74 -2.52 9.69 12.89
N PRO A 75 -3.30 8.72 13.41
CA PRO A 75 -4.70 8.54 13.02
C PRO A 75 -5.59 9.75 13.27
N ARG A 76 -5.27 10.58 14.28
CA ARG A 76 -6.01 11.80 14.63
C ARG A 76 -5.85 12.93 13.62
N ASN A 77 -4.87 12.87 12.73
CA ASN A 77 -4.65 13.89 11.69
C ASN A 77 -5.89 14.10 10.81
N VAL A 78 -6.71 13.07 10.60
CA VAL A 78 -7.98 13.19 9.86
C VAL A 78 -8.88 14.27 10.44
N GLN A 79 -8.86 14.50 11.76
CA GLN A 79 -9.67 15.53 12.42
C GLN A 79 -9.21 16.95 12.09
N GLN A 80 -7.99 17.08 11.59
CA GLN A 80 -7.36 18.34 11.21
C GLN A 80 -7.23 18.49 9.68
N GLY A 81 -7.80 17.56 8.89
CA GLY A 81 -7.68 17.55 7.43
C GLY A 81 -6.28 17.18 6.93
N LEU A 82 -5.42 16.65 7.81
CA LEU A 82 -4.07 16.23 7.45
C LEU A 82 -4.01 14.73 7.08
N PRO A 83 -3.04 14.31 6.26
CA PRO A 83 -2.79 12.90 6.00
C PRO A 83 -2.48 12.12 7.29
N ILE A 84 -2.95 10.88 7.36
CA ILE A 84 -2.64 9.98 8.49
C ILE A 84 -1.16 9.61 8.48
N LEU A 85 -0.56 9.49 7.29
CA LEU A 85 0.81 9.07 7.09
C LEU A 85 1.63 10.22 6.50
N HIS A 86 2.76 10.49 7.15
CA HIS A 86 3.81 11.35 6.64
C HIS A 86 5.11 10.56 6.57
N ALA A 87 5.90 10.77 5.53
CA ALA A 87 7.17 10.09 5.39
C ALA A 87 8.22 10.97 4.69
N ALA A 88 9.48 10.72 5.00
CA ALA A 88 10.62 11.32 4.33
C ALA A 88 11.73 10.27 4.15
N VAL A 89 12.50 10.40 3.08
CA VAL A 89 13.66 9.54 2.83
C VAL A 89 14.90 10.42 2.66
N LEU A 90 15.86 10.23 3.56
CA LEU A 90 17.18 10.84 3.46
C LEU A 90 18.11 9.88 2.70
N VAL A 91 18.72 10.35 1.63
CA VAL A 91 19.73 9.63 0.86
C VAL A 91 21.11 10.17 1.21
N LEU A 92 22.04 9.24 1.48
CA LEU A 92 23.42 9.54 1.80
C LEU A 92 24.35 8.91 0.74
N GLU A 93 25.43 9.57 0.46
CA GLU A 93 26.52 9.00 -0.32
C GLU A 93 27.16 7.86 0.48
N ALA A 94 27.16 6.65 -0.03
CA ALA A 94 27.56 5.48 0.74
C ALA A 94 29.05 5.53 1.17
N SER A 95 29.91 6.11 0.32
CA SER A 95 31.35 6.19 0.54
C SER A 95 31.77 7.21 1.62
N THR A 96 30.96 8.24 1.88
CA THR A 96 31.34 9.36 2.77
C THR A 96 30.33 9.63 3.88
N GLY A 97 29.10 9.09 3.79
CA GLY A 97 27.99 9.37 4.68
C GLY A 97 27.38 10.78 4.49
N ARG A 98 27.79 11.52 3.46
CA ARG A 98 27.29 12.88 3.18
C ARG A 98 25.84 12.85 2.72
N PRO A 99 24.90 13.63 3.33
CA PRO A 99 23.54 13.77 2.83
C PRO A 99 23.50 14.39 1.41
N THR A 100 22.87 13.68 0.47
CA THR A 100 22.78 14.09 -0.94
C THR A 100 21.38 14.52 -1.34
N ALA A 101 20.34 13.82 -0.84
CA ALA A 101 18.96 14.13 -1.16
C ALA A 101 18.01 13.90 0.01
N LEU A 102 16.90 14.67 0.02
CA LEU A 102 15.74 14.46 0.86
C LEU A 102 14.50 14.35 -0.03
N LEU A 103 13.79 13.21 0.05
CA LEU A 103 12.64 12.94 -0.80
C LEU A 103 11.35 12.93 0.02
N GLU A 104 10.25 13.39 -0.59
CA GLU A 104 8.91 13.19 -0.07
C GLU A 104 8.61 11.67 -0.06
N GLY A 105 8.39 11.13 1.15
CA GLY A 105 8.37 9.69 1.36
C GLY A 105 7.00 9.05 1.19
N GLY A 106 5.91 9.81 1.22
CA GLY A 106 4.54 9.29 1.03
C GLY A 106 4.35 8.79 -0.40
N THR A 107 4.67 9.61 -1.38
CA THR A 107 4.62 9.27 -2.81
C THR A 107 5.58 8.13 -3.14
N LEU A 108 6.83 8.23 -2.67
CA LEU A 108 7.80 7.13 -2.83
C LEU A 108 7.27 5.81 -2.26
N THR A 109 6.64 5.86 -1.08
CA THR A 109 6.05 4.66 -0.45
C THR A 109 4.92 4.08 -1.29
N ALA A 110 4.08 4.92 -1.88
CA ALA A 110 3.00 4.47 -2.75
C ALA A 110 3.57 3.80 -4.02
N ILE A 111 4.48 4.46 -4.73
CA ILE A 111 5.08 3.97 -5.97
C ILE A 111 5.81 2.64 -5.73
N ARG A 112 6.75 2.57 -4.75
CA ARG A 112 7.52 1.34 -4.52
C ARG A 112 6.62 0.17 -4.06
N THR A 113 5.48 0.46 -3.43
CA THR A 113 4.54 -0.59 -3.01
C THR A 113 3.76 -1.14 -4.21
N GLY A 114 3.27 -0.27 -5.09
CA GLY A 114 2.70 -0.67 -6.36
C GLY A 114 3.71 -1.46 -7.21
N ALA A 115 4.93 -0.95 -7.33
CA ALA A 115 6.01 -1.60 -8.06
C ALA A 115 6.35 -3.00 -7.54
N ALA A 116 6.29 -3.23 -6.21
CA ALA A 116 6.46 -4.57 -5.64
C ALA A 116 5.34 -5.52 -6.08
N SER A 117 4.09 -5.06 -6.12
CA SER A 117 2.96 -5.83 -6.67
C SER A 117 3.14 -6.08 -8.16
N GLY A 118 3.60 -5.08 -8.93
CA GLY A 118 3.93 -5.24 -10.34
C GLY A 118 5.02 -6.28 -10.58
N ALA A 119 6.10 -6.23 -9.79
CA ALA A 119 7.19 -7.20 -9.87
C ALA A 119 6.70 -8.64 -9.58
N ALA A 120 5.89 -8.83 -8.53
CA ALA A 120 5.31 -10.13 -8.21
C ALA A 120 4.35 -10.62 -9.31
N THR A 121 3.50 -9.73 -9.83
CA THR A 121 2.57 -10.05 -10.92
C THR A 121 3.32 -10.44 -12.18
N ASP A 122 4.40 -9.74 -12.52
CA ASP A 122 5.17 -10.04 -13.73
C ASP A 122 5.88 -11.41 -13.68
N LEU A 123 6.28 -11.82 -12.48
CA LEU A 123 6.95 -13.10 -12.28
C LEU A 123 6.00 -14.28 -12.11
N LEU A 124 4.80 -14.06 -11.54
CA LEU A 124 3.97 -15.15 -11.01
C LEU A 124 2.58 -15.24 -11.65
N ALA A 125 2.01 -14.15 -12.18
CA ALA A 125 0.72 -14.20 -12.83
C ALA A 125 0.81 -14.73 -14.26
N SER A 126 -0.27 -15.32 -14.77
CA SER A 126 -0.35 -15.70 -16.17
C SER A 126 -0.05 -14.51 -17.09
N PRO A 127 0.75 -14.67 -18.15
CA PRO A 127 1.00 -13.59 -19.11
C PRO A 127 -0.28 -13.11 -19.82
N ASP A 128 -1.27 -13.97 -19.94
CA ASP A 128 -2.56 -13.68 -20.60
C ASP A 128 -3.62 -13.13 -19.62
N SER A 129 -3.21 -12.65 -18.45
CA SER A 129 -4.13 -12.05 -17.46
C SER A 129 -4.78 -10.79 -18.00
N THR A 130 -6.12 -10.78 -18.09
CA THR A 130 -6.90 -9.68 -18.66
C THR A 130 -7.93 -9.06 -17.72
N VAL A 131 -8.27 -9.75 -16.62
CA VAL A 131 -9.25 -9.28 -15.63
C VAL A 131 -8.57 -9.06 -14.29
N ALA A 132 -8.70 -7.85 -13.75
CA ALA A 132 -8.19 -7.52 -12.43
C ALA A 132 -9.31 -7.17 -11.44
N ALA A 133 -9.08 -7.47 -10.17
CA ALA A 133 -9.91 -7.03 -9.04
C ALA A 133 -9.09 -6.17 -8.08
N ILE A 134 -9.63 -5.02 -7.71
CA ILE A 134 -9.02 -4.09 -6.75
C ILE A 134 -9.92 -3.95 -5.53
N PHE A 135 -9.40 -4.28 -4.36
CA PHE A 135 -10.06 -4.08 -3.07
C PHE A 135 -9.47 -2.87 -2.35
N GLY A 136 -10.32 -1.90 -2.08
CA GLY A 136 -9.95 -0.57 -1.58
C GLY A 136 -9.76 0.43 -2.71
N ALA A 137 -10.14 1.69 -2.47
CA ALA A 137 -10.05 2.80 -3.42
C ALA A 137 -9.13 3.92 -2.89
N GLY A 138 -8.10 3.55 -2.14
CA GLY A 138 -7.13 4.46 -1.53
C GLY A 138 -5.90 4.73 -2.40
N VAL A 139 -4.91 5.43 -1.84
CA VAL A 139 -3.64 5.77 -2.50
C VAL A 139 -2.89 4.52 -2.99
N GLN A 140 -2.83 3.47 -2.17
CA GLN A 140 -2.15 2.23 -2.54
C GLN A 140 -2.83 1.48 -3.70
N ALA A 141 -4.17 1.53 -3.77
CA ALA A 141 -4.90 0.91 -4.86
C ALA A 141 -4.55 1.50 -6.23
N ARG A 142 -4.29 2.82 -6.28
CA ARG A 142 -3.91 3.53 -7.52
C ARG A 142 -2.59 3.02 -8.08
N THR A 143 -1.56 2.99 -7.26
CA THR A 143 -0.23 2.55 -7.69
C THR A 143 -0.15 1.05 -7.95
N GLN A 144 -0.94 0.23 -7.23
CA GLN A 144 -1.02 -1.20 -7.51
C GLN A 144 -1.74 -1.46 -8.83
N LEU A 145 -2.84 -0.75 -9.11
CA LEU A 145 -3.54 -0.86 -10.40
C LEU A 145 -2.62 -0.46 -11.56
N GLU A 146 -1.95 0.69 -11.46
CA GLU A 146 -0.98 1.13 -12.45
C GLU A 146 0.08 0.05 -12.69
N ALA A 147 0.66 -0.49 -11.63
CA ALA A 147 1.74 -1.48 -11.71
C ALA A 147 1.31 -2.79 -12.38
N ILE A 148 0.14 -3.34 -12.05
CA ILE A 148 -0.33 -4.58 -12.68
C ILE A 148 -0.70 -4.37 -14.14
N CYS A 149 -1.25 -3.21 -14.50
CA CYS A 149 -1.55 -2.84 -15.88
C CYS A 149 -0.28 -2.55 -16.70
N THR A 150 0.82 -2.15 -16.05
CA THR A 150 2.12 -1.98 -16.73
C THR A 150 2.72 -3.32 -17.18
N VAL A 151 2.46 -4.42 -16.45
CA VAL A 151 3.09 -5.72 -16.70
C VAL A 151 2.15 -6.77 -17.29
N ARG A 152 0.84 -6.53 -17.33
CA ARG A 152 -0.16 -7.46 -17.89
C ARG A 152 -1.16 -6.71 -18.74
N PRO A 153 -1.69 -7.34 -19.81
CA PRO A 153 -2.66 -6.74 -20.73
C PRO A 153 -4.07 -6.71 -20.10
N ILE A 154 -4.20 -6.06 -18.95
CA ILE A 154 -5.48 -5.95 -18.25
C ILE A 154 -6.46 -5.14 -19.12
N GLN A 155 -7.65 -5.71 -19.35
CA GLN A 155 -8.72 -5.11 -20.18
C GLN A 155 -9.90 -4.66 -19.33
N THR A 156 -10.21 -5.39 -18.25
CA THR A 156 -11.31 -5.08 -17.34
C THR A 156 -10.83 -5.05 -15.90
N VAL A 157 -11.25 -4.03 -15.16
CA VAL A 157 -10.93 -3.90 -13.72
C VAL A 157 -12.23 -3.80 -12.93
N ARG A 158 -12.39 -4.64 -11.90
CA ARG A 158 -13.49 -4.58 -10.95
C ARG A 158 -12.99 -3.99 -9.65
N VAL A 159 -13.60 -2.90 -9.21
CA VAL A 159 -13.19 -2.16 -8.01
C VAL A 159 -14.24 -2.31 -6.92
N TYR A 160 -13.82 -2.69 -5.72
CA TYR A 160 -14.68 -2.82 -4.55
C TYR A 160 -14.10 -2.06 -3.35
N ASP A 161 -14.91 -1.25 -2.71
CA ASP A 161 -14.65 -0.63 -1.41
C ASP A 161 -15.98 -0.56 -0.63
N CYS A 162 -15.91 -0.60 0.69
CA CYS A 162 -17.08 -0.43 1.57
C CYS A 162 -17.76 0.94 1.44
N ILE A 163 -17.11 1.90 0.78
CA ILE A 163 -17.62 3.25 0.58
C ILE A 163 -17.78 3.49 -0.94
N PRO A 164 -19.00 3.32 -1.50
CA PRO A 164 -19.25 3.41 -2.94
C PRO A 164 -18.73 4.71 -3.58
N ALA A 165 -18.92 5.85 -2.93
CA ALA A 165 -18.45 7.14 -3.43
C ALA A 165 -16.92 7.19 -3.66
N LYS A 166 -16.13 6.42 -2.90
CA LYS A 166 -14.69 6.30 -3.14
C LYS A 166 -14.39 5.49 -4.39
N VAL A 167 -15.19 4.48 -4.69
CA VAL A 167 -15.04 3.66 -5.91
C VAL A 167 -15.35 4.49 -7.14
N GLU A 168 -16.42 5.28 -7.11
CA GLU A 168 -16.80 6.18 -8.20
C GLU A 168 -15.72 7.22 -8.48
N ALA A 169 -15.20 7.87 -7.44
CA ALA A 169 -14.10 8.82 -7.55
C ALA A 169 -12.82 8.15 -8.09
N PHE A 170 -12.48 6.95 -7.60
CA PHE A 170 -11.34 6.18 -8.09
C PHE A 170 -11.47 5.83 -9.58
N ILE A 171 -12.62 5.35 -10.02
CA ILE A 171 -12.87 5.02 -11.42
C ILE A 171 -12.77 6.28 -12.30
N SER A 172 -13.40 7.38 -11.87
CA SER A 172 -13.36 8.65 -12.61
C SER A 172 -11.93 9.19 -12.77
N GLU A 173 -11.08 8.96 -11.77
CA GLU A 173 -9.69 9.42 -11.79
C GLU A 173 -8.78 8.51 -12.62
N MET A 174 -8.97 7.19 -12.54
CA MET A 174 -7.99 6.22 -13.01
C MET A 174 -8.29 5.66 -14.40
N ALA A 175 -9.57 5.63 -14.84
CA ALA A 175 -9.93 5.01 -16.09
C ALA A 175 -9.26 5.67 -17.30
N GLY A 176 -8.54 4.87 -18.09
CA GLY A 176 -7.84 5.32 -19.29
C GLY A 176 -6.56 6.13 -19.03
N THR A 177 -6.07 6.19 -17.78
CA THR A 177 -4.81 6.88 -17.46
C THR A 177 -3.62 5.93 -17.66
N GLY A 178 -2.59 6.37 -18.38
CA GLY A 178 -1.38 5.59 -18.64
C GLY A 178 -1.68 4.18 -19.16
N PRO A 179 -1.23 3.10 -18.50
CA PRO A 179 -1.47 1.72 -18.91
C PRO A 179 -2.86 1.18 -18.50
N ILE A 180 -3.66 1.96 -17.78
CA ILE A 180 -4.93 1.51 -17.19
C ILE A 180 -6.03 1.53 -18.24
N PRO A 181 -6.82 0.44 -18.41
CA PRO A 181 -7.91 0.40 -19.36
C PRO A 181 -9.03 1.39 -19.00
N THR A 182 -9.89 1.69 -19.98
CA THR A 182 -11.10 2.51 -19.76
C THR A 182 -12.22 1.72 -19.08
N ASP A 183 -12.21 0.38 -19.17
CA ASP A 183 -13.24 -0.50 -18.61
C ASP A 183 -12.97 -0.79 -17.12
N LEU A 184 -13.22 0.22 -16.29
CA LEU A 184 -13.25 0.09 -14.83
C LEU A 184 -14.70 0.02 -14.35
N ARG A 185 -15.04 -1.00 -13.57
CA ARG A 185 -16.42 -1.29 -13.12
C ARG A 185 -16.52 -1.32 -11.62
N VAL A 186 -17.61 -0.74 -11.08
CA VAL A 186 -17.96 -0.90 -9.66
C VAL A 186 -18.42 -2.34 -9.43
N ALA A 187 -17.79 -3.03 -8.49
CA ALA A 187 -18.29 -4.31 -7.99
C ALA A 187 -19.25 -4.07 -6.81
N GLN A 188 -20.44 -4.67 -6.85
CA GLN A 188 -21.46 -4.52 -5.81
C GLN A 188 -21.21 -5.43 -4.59
N SER A 189 -20.34 -6.43 -4.75
CA SER A 189 -19.96 -7.34 -3.66
C SER A 189 -18.53 -7.84 -3.85
N PRO A 190 -17.88 -8.33 -2.77
CA PRO A 190 -16.60 -9.02 -2.88
C PRO A 190 -16.60 -10.18 -3.89
N GLN A 191 -17.66 -10.97 -3.91
CA GLN A 191 -17.84 -12.11 -4.83
C GLN A 191 -17.82 -11.63 -6.29
N GLN A 192 -18.57 -10.55 -6.57
CA GLN A 192 -18.60 -9.97 -7.93
C GLN A 192 -17.22 -9.41 -8.31
N ALA A 193 -16.47 -8.86 -7.35
CA ALA A 193 -15.13 -8.34 -7.64
C ALA A 193 -14.19 -9.45 -8.08
N VAL A 194 -14.14 -10.58 -7.35
CA VAL A 194 -13.19 -11.67 -7.61
C VAL A 194 -13.64 -12.64 -8.71
N ALA A 195 -14.92 -12.62 -9.09
CA ALA A 195 -15.42 -13.49 -10.13
C ALA A 195 -14.61 -13.32 -11.42
N GLU A 196 -14.00 -14.40 -11.92
CA GLU A 196 -13.17 -14.43 -13.14
C GLU A 196 -11.89 -13.58 -13.08
N ALA A 197 -11.52 -12.99 -11.94
CA ALA A 197 -10.30 -12.22 -11.82
C ALA A 197 -9.05 -13.09 -12.02
N ASP A 198 -8.12 -12.63 -12.85
CA ASP A 198 -6.79 -13.21 -13.06
C ASP A 198 -5.80 -12.70 -12.03
N VAL A 199 -5.94 -11.41 -11.67
CA VAL A 199 -5.09 -10.73 -10.71
C VAL A 199 -5.97 -10.00 -9.69
N ILE A 200 -5.68 -10.19 -8.40
CA ILE A 200 -6.36 -9.50 -7.30
C ILE A 200 -5.35 -8.66 -6.54
N CYS A 201 -5.66 -7.40 -6.27
CA CYS A 201 -4.89 -6.54 -5.37
C CYS A 201 -5.77 -6.13 -4.18
N THR A 202 -5.29 -6.41 -2.96
CA THR A 202 -5.96 -5.95 -1.73
C THR A 202 -5.19 -4.79 -1.12
N ALA A 203 -5.77 -3.58 -1.17
CA ALA A 203 -5.22 -2.34 -0.67
C ALA A 203 -6.13 -1.71 0.38
N THR A 204 -6.57 -2.51 1.34
CA THR A 204 -7.54 -2.11 2.37
C THR A 204 -6.89 -2.02 3.76
N THR A 205 -7.60 -1.39 4.69
CA THR A 205 -7.27 -1.39 6.11
C THR A 205 -8.12 -2.39 6.90
N SER A 206 -8.70 -3.39 6.22
CA SER A 206 -9.51 -4.43 6.87
C SER A 206 -8.64 -5.32 7.75
N HIS A 207 -9.16 -5.67 8.92
CA HIS A 207 -8.55 -6.66 9.83
C HIS A 207 -9.12 -8.07 9.62
N THR A 208 -10.04 -8.22 8.67
CA THR A 208 -10.69 -9.49 8.31
C THR A 208 -10.54 -9.70 6.81
N PRO A 209 -10.56 -10.96 6.34
CA PRO A 209 -10.54 -11.27 4.92
C PRO A 209 -11.62 -10.52 4.15
N VAL A 210 -11.29 -10.05 2.96
CA VAL A 210 -12.18 -9.21 2.15
C VAL A 210 -12.94 -10.01 1.07
N PHE A 211 -12.57 -11.27 0.85
CA PHE A 211 -13.28 -12.24 0.00
C PHE A 211 -13.06 -13.66 0.55
N ALA A 212 -13.86 -14.63 0.11
CA ALA A 212 -13.71 -16.02 0.49
C ALA A 212 -12.88 -16.78 -0.54
N ASP A 213 -12.15 -17.79 -0.08
CA ASP A 213 -11.34 -18.68 -0.91
C ASP A 213 -12.20 -19.43 -1.96
N ALA A 214 -13.42 -19.81 -1.58
CA ALA A 214 -14.37 -20.48 -2.46
C ALA A 214 -14.87 -19.63 -3.64
N ASP A 215 -14.69 -18.31 -3.58
CA ASP A 215 -15.10 -17.38 -4.65
C ASP A 215 -14.00 -17.19 -5.71
N LEU A 216 -12.82 -17.76 -5.48
CA LEU A 216 -11.65 -17.57 -6.35
C LEU A 216 -11.61 -18.60 -7.47
N LYS A 217 -11.21 -18.17 -8.66
CA LYS A 217 -10.87 -19.10 -9.73
C LYS A 217 -9.50 -19.73 -9.51
N THR A 218 -9.33 -20.92 -10.04
CA THR A 218 -8.03 -21.61 -10.03
C THR A 218 -6.98 -20.82 -10.80
N GLY A 219 -5.78 -20.66 -10.22
CA GLY A 219 -4.66 -19.98 -10.86
C GLY A 219 -4.66 -18.46 -10.75
N VAL A 220 -5.57 -17.87 -9.98
CA VAL A 220 -5.58 -16.44 -9.71
C VAL A 220 -4.31 -16.01 -8.97
N HIS A 221 -3.70 -14.90 -9.39
CA HIS A 221 -2.59 -14.26 -8.68
C HIS A 221 -3.11 -13.20 -7.70
N ILE A 222 -2.61 -13.21 -6.47
CA ILE A 222 -3.09 -12.30 -5.41
C ILE A 222 -1.93 -11.48 -4.85
N ASN A 223 -2.02 -10.16 -4.98
CA ASN A 223 -1.17 -9.19 -4.30
C ASN A 223 -1.85 -8.77 -2.99
N GLY A 224 -1.42 -9.35 -1.87
CA GLY A 224 -1.96 -9.06 -0.54
C GLY A 224 -1.18 -7.95 0.16
N TRP A 225 -1.74 -6.76 0.27
CA TRP A 225 -1.18 -5.66 1.06
C TRP A 225 -1.83 -5.51 2.44
N CYS A 226 -2.88 -6.24 2.73
CA CYS A 226 -3.53 -6.30 4.03
C CYS A 226 -3.11 -7.56 4.81
N TRP A 227 -3.25 -7.53 6.13
CA TRP A 227 -2.79 -8.58 7.05
C TRP A 227 -3.47 -9.95 6.87
N LEU A 228 -4.60 -10.02 6.14
CA LEU A 228 -5.39 -11.23 6.01
C LEU A 228 -5.91 -11.38 4.58
N VAL A 229 -5.30 -12.29 3.84
CA VAL A 229 -5.74 -12.69 2.50
C VAL A 229 -6.60 -13.96 2.56
N HIS A 230 -6.52 -14.76 3.62
CA HIS A 230 -7.20 -16.05 3.73
C HIS A 230 -7.97 -16.24 5.04
N ALA A 231 -9.26 -16.52 4.92
CA ALA A 231 -9.99 -17.32 5.89
C ALA A 231 -11.09 -18.11 5.19
N ARG A 232 -11.22 -19.36 5.55
CA ARG A 232 -12.23 -20.30 5.01
C ARG A 232 -13.70 -19.88 5.26
N ASP A 233 -13.95 -18.79 6.00
CA ASP A 233 -15.28 -18.28 6.33
C ASP A 233 -15.30 -16.73 6.43
N ALA A 234 -15.09 -16.04 5.32
CA ALA A 234 -15.29 -14.59 5.26
C ALA A 234 -16.76 -14.24 4.99
N ARG A 235 -17.57 -14.17 6.03
CA ARG A 235 -18.87 -13.48 5.95
C ARG A 235 -18.61 -11.98 5.88
N SER A 236 -19.33 -11.27 4.99
CA SER A 236 -19.14 -9.86 4.66
C SER A 236 -18.84 -8.98 5.89
N THR A 237 -17.70 -8.29 5.87
CA THR A 237 -17.20 -7.49 6.97
C THR A 237 -17.09 -6.00 6.63
N CYS A 238 -17.95 -5.49 5.75
CA CYS A 238 -18.21 -4.06 5.66
C CYS A 238 -18.98 -3.64 6.91
N ARG A 239 -18.27 -3.34 8.00
CA ARG A 239 -18.86 -2.61 9.12
C ARG A 239 -18.87 -1.13 8.77
N ASP A 240 -20.07 -0.55 8.78
CA ASP A 240 -20.27 0.88 8.66
C ASP A 240 -19.40 1.64 9.68
N ARG A 241 -18.37 2.34 9.18
CA ARG A 241 -17.52 3.20 10.01
C ARG A 241 -18.18 4.53 10.39
N SER A 242 -19.38 4.81 9.87
CA SER A 242 -20.16 6.00 10.24
C SER A 242 -20.81 5.86 11.61
N ALA A 243 -21.01 4.65 12.13
CA ALA A 243 -21.54 4.36 13.45
C ALA A 243 -20.43 4.26 14.51
N ARG A 244 -19.88 5.37 14.97
CA ARG A 244 -19.15 5.39 16.24
C ARG A 244 -20.15 5.26 17.38
N PRO A 245 -19.97 4.32 18.33
CA PRO A 245 -20.77 4.37 19.55
C PRO A 245 -20.43 5.66 20.31
N ARG A 246 -21.43 6.50 20.50
CA ARG A 246 -21.36 7.64 21.42
C ARG A 246 -21.06 7.09 22.82
N GLY A 247 -20.10 7.70 23.48
CA GLY A 247 -19.52 7.39 24.75
C GLY A 247 -20.39 6.66 25.76
N SER A 248 -19.92 5.52 26.24
CA SER A 248 -20.30 5.03 27.55
C SER A 248 -19.49 5.78 28.61
N ASN A 249 -20.20 6.61 29.36
CA ASN A 249 -19.72 7.20 30.60
C ASN A 249 -19.24 6.09 31.55
N LEU A 250 -17.95 5.96 31.74
CA LEU A 250 -17.39 5.24 32.86
C LEU A 250 -17.52 6.14 34.09
N ALA A 251 -18.57 5.89 34.85
CA ALA A 251 -18.77 6.43 36.17
C ALA A 251 -17.53 6.12 37.05
N ARG A 252 -16.94 7.17 37.58
CA ARG A 252 -15.97 7.08 38.67
C ARG A 252 -16.68 6.55 39.90
N SER A 253 -16.48 5.33 40.32
CA SER A 253 -16.79 4.90 41.65
C SER A 253 -15.59 5.20 42.55
N SER A 254 -15.75 6.22 43.36
CA SER A 254 -14.96 6.48 44.56
C SER A 254 -15.29 5.41 45.59
N ALA A 255 -14.35 4.55 45.93
CA ALA A 255 -14.40 3.76 47.15
C ALA A 255 -13.32 4.31 48.09
N ARG A 256 -13.79 4.99 49.14
CA ARG A 256 -13.04 5.27 50.38
C ARG A 256 -13.04 4.01 51.25
N GLY A 257 -12.05 3.88 52.09
CA GLY A 257 -11.94 3.00 53.22
C GLY A 257 -10.61 2.26 53.21
N GLY A 258 -9.68 2.41 54.12
CA GLY A 258 -9.80 2.58 55.55
C GLY A 258 -9.05 1.38 56.13
N GLY A 259 -7.90 1.60 56.79
CA GLY A 259 -7.12 0.60 57.47
C GLY A 259 -5.63 0.87 57.38
#